data_0d5e4ec79c87e8162889105e0e7f6c45
#
_entry.id   0d5e4ec79c87e8162889105e0e7f6c45
#
_cell.length_a   1.000
_cell.length_b   1.000
_cell.length_c   1.000
_cell.angle_alpha   90.00
_cell.angle_beta   90.00
_cell.angle_gamma   90.00
#
_symmetry.space_group_name_H-M   'P 1'
#
loop_
_entity.id
_entity.type
_entity.pdbx_description
1 polymer ?
#
loop_
_entity_poly.entity_id
_entity_poly.type
_entity_poly.pdbx_seq_one_letter_code
_entity_poly.pdbx_strand_id
1 'polypeptide(L)'
;IMRSIKQKLLVRILAMTAAAALICGGVGIAANYISSHSMLEQSLESTASLAATRVSYELLSYQNAVRGLGMVPELSDGAVPVTEKERIVDHWAQSYGMERGNLLDLSGRSLFDGNSYSDRAYFQQAVQGEVCISVPTLSKVTGELSIMVAAPVWLNGIEGGTVAGVVYFVPHETFLNDIMESIHISENSGAYMIDSTG
;
A
#
# COMPACT_ATOMS: atom_id res chain seq x y z
N ILE A 1 60.52 16.35 -48.32
CA ILE A 1 59.67 17.55 -48.27
C ILE A 1 59.78 18.07 -46.84
N MET A 2 60.61 19.12 -46.62
CA MET A 2 60.80 19.76 -45.30
C MET A 2 59.52 20.58 -44.98
N ARG A 3 58.67 20.09 -44.08
CA ARG A 3 57.54 20.90 -43.54
C ARG A 3 58.14 22.12 -42.80
N SER A 4 57.69 23.32 -43.17
CA SER A 4 58.07 24.59 -42.52
C SER A 4 57.88 24.51 -41.00
N ILE A 5 58.74 25.14 -40.21
CA ILE A 5 58.67 25.20 -38.75
C ILE A 5 57.28 25.68 -38.31
N LYS A 6 56.66 26.61 -39.03
CA LYS A 6 55.29 27.08 -38.82
C LYS A 6 54.25 25.95 -38.91
N GLN A 7 54.37 25.04 -39.89
CA GLN A 7 53.44 23.91 -40.05
C GLN A 7 53.60 22.89 -38.92
N LYS A 8 54.82 22.62 -38.47
CA LYS A 8 55.03 21.72 -37.30
C LYS A 8 54.48 22.30 -36.03
N LEU A 9 54.59 23.58 -35.78
CA LEU A 9 54.04 24.27 -34.62
C LEU A 9 52.51 24.26 -34.68
N LEU A 10 51.92 24.56 -35.82
CA LEU A 10 50.46 24.59 -35.99
C LEU A 10 49.83 23.21 -35.79
N VAL A 11 50.43 22.14 -36.29
CA VAL A 11 49.99 20.78 -36.08
C VAL A 11 50.07 20.38 -34.61
N ARG A 12 51.14 20.76 -33.88
CA ARG A 12 51.26 20.45 -32.44
C ARG A 12 50.22 21.18 -31.59
N ILE A 13 49.96 22.46 -31.87
CA ILE A 13 48.92 23.23 -31.18
C ILE A 13 47.55 22.61 -31.45
N LEU A 14 47.23 22.28 -32.73
CA LEU A 14 45.97 21.65 -33.10
C LEU A 14 45.80 20.29 -32.43
N ALA A 15 46.85 19.48 -32.35
CA ALA A 15 46.80 18.18 -31.67
C ALA A 15 46.59 18.32 -30.15
N MET A 16 47.24 19.31 -29.49
CA MET A 16 47.03 19.58 -28.08
C MET A 16 45.62 20.08 -27.77
N THR A 17 45.06 20.98 -28.57
CA THR A 17 43.68 21.45 -28.39
C THR A 17 42.65 20.37 -28.68
N ALA A 18 42.87 19.51 -29.66
CA ALA A 18 42.00 18.37 -29.92
C ALA A 18 42.05 17.34 -28.77
N ALA A 19 43.26 17.06 -28.25
CA ALA A 19 43.39 16.17 -27.09
C ALA A 19 42.73 16.74 -25.83
N ALA A 20 42.91 18.01 -25.54
CA ALA A 20 42.22 18.70 -24.45
C ALA A 20 40.68 18.65 -24.60
N ALA A 21 40.15 18.90 -25.78
CA ALA A 21 38.73 18.83 -26.05
C ALA A 21 38.15 17.42 -25.86
N LEU A 22 38.88 16.38 -26.27
CA LEU A 22 38.48 14.98 -26.08
C LEU A 22 38.47 14.59 -24.59
N ILE A 23 39.47 15.04 -23.82
CA ILE A 23 39.54 14.77 -22.40
C ILE A 23 38.39 15.48 -21.67
N CYS A 24 38.19 16.78 -21.92
CA CYS A 24 37.09 17.54 -21.31
C CYS A 24 35.72 16.97 -21.70
N GLY A 25 35.52 16.59 -22.97
CA GLY A 25 34.30 15.96 -23.45
C GLY A 25 34.05 14.61 -22.78
N GLY A 26 35.07 13.77 -22.70
CA GLY A 26 34.97 12.46 -22.04
C GLY A 26 34.66 12.56 -20.53
N VAL A 27 35.32 13.45 -19.83
CA VAL A 27 35.04 13.72 -18.41
C VAL A 27 33.62 14.27 -18.22
N GLY A 28 33.19 15.20 -19.08
CA GLY A 28 31.85 15.79 -19.03
C GLY A 28 30.75 14.73 -19.25
N ILE A 29 30.93 13.83 -20.22
CA ILE A 29 29.99 12.73 -20.49
C ILE A 29 29.94 11.77 -19.31
N ALA A 30 31.10 11.35 -18.76
CA ALA A 30 31.16 10.44 -17.63
C ALA A 30 30.52 11.06 -16.36
N ALA A 31 30.83 12.33 -16.08
CA ALA A 31 30.25 13.03 -14.93
C ALA A 31 28.71 13.17 -15.07
N ASN A 32 28.23 13.50 -16.26
CA ASN A 32 26.80 13.60 -16.54
C ASN A 32 26.09 12.24 -16.41
N TYR A 33 26.70 11.17 -16.91
CA TYR A 33 26.15 9.81 -16.79
C TYR A 33 26.03 9.37 -15.32
N ILE A 34 27.10 9.55 -14.53
CA ILE A 34 27.10 9.20 -13.10
C ILE A 34 26.07 10.05 -12.33
N SER A 35 26.02 11.35 -12.59
CA SER A 35 25.07 12.26 -11.93
C SER A 35 23.61 11.93 -12.28
N SER A 36 23.33 11.64 -13.54
CA SER A 36 21.97 11.27 -13.98
C SER A 36 21.53 9.94 -13.39
N HIS A 37 22.43 8.94 -13.31
CA HIS A 37 22.13 7.66 -12.71
C HIS A 37 21.83 7.78 -11.21
N SER A 38 22.66 8.52 -10.48
CA SER A 38 22.46 8.79 -9.05
C SER A 38 21.17 9.58 -8.77
N MET A 39 20.83 10.57 -9.60
CA MET A 39 19.58 11.31 -9.49
C MET A 39 18.36 10.42 -9.72
N LEU A 40 18.42 9.52 -10.70
CA LEU A 40 17.35 8.56 -10.97
C LEU A 40 17.16 7.61 -9.78
N GLU A 41 18.22 7.01 -9.27
CA GLU A 41 18.15 6.12 -8.10
C GLU A 41 17.53 6.82 -6.89
N GLN A 42 17.98 8.02 -6.57
CA GLN A 42 17.46 8.81 -5.45
C GLN A 42 15.99 9.21 -5.66
N SER A 43 15.60 9.54 -6.88
CA SER A 43 14.21 9.85 -7.22
C SER A 43 13.31 8.61 -7.08
N LEU A 44 13.79 7.44 -7.53
CA LEU A 44 13.08 6.17 -7.41
C LEU A 44 12.87 5.79 -5.94
N GLU A 45 13.93 5.85 -5.14
CA GLU A 45 13.88 5.55 -3.71
C GLU A 45 12.93 6.50 -2.95
N SER A 46 13.01 7.79 -3.25
CA SER A 46 12.13 8.80 -2.66
C SER A 46 10.65 8.54 -3.02
N THR A 47 10.37 8.24 -4.28
CA THR A 47 9.01 7.98 -4.77
C THR A 47 8.44 6.69 -4.16
N ALA A 48 9.24 5.62 -4.11
CA ALA A 48 8.84 4.37 -3.47
C ALA A 48 8.60 4.54 -1.96
N SER A 49 9.44 5.30 -1.27
CA SER A 49 9.28 5.62 0.15
C SER A 49 8.00 6.42 0.43
N LEU A 50 7.69 7.41 -0.42
CA LEU A 50 6.46 8.19 -0.31
C LEU A 50 5.22 7.32 -0.53
N ALA A 51 5.26 6.42 -1.51
CA ALA A 51 4.17 5.49 -1.77
C ALA A 51 3.96 4.50 -0.61
N ALA A 52 5.03 3.91 -0.10
CA ALA A 52 4.96 3.02 1.07
C ALA A 52 4.40 3.75 2.30
N THR A 53 4.80 5.00 2.51
CA THR A 53 4.27 5.84 3.58
C THR A 53 2.78 6.10 3.40
N ARG A 54 2.33 6.43 2.20
CA ARG A 54 0.91 6.65 1.88
C ARG A 54 0.08 5.39 2.14
N VAL A 55 0.54 4.22 1.65
CA VAL A 55 -0.12 2.93 1.94
C VAL A 55 -0.24 2.71 3.44
N SER A 56 0.85 2.92 4.19
CA SER A 56 0.87 2.72 5.63
C SER A 56 -0.14 3.61 6.37
N TYR A 57 -0.24 4.89 5.99
CA TYR A 57 -1.23 5.80 6.57
C TYR A 57 -2.66 5.40 6.25
N GLU A 58 -2.93 4.96 5.03
CA GLU A 58 -4.26 4.55 4.62
C GLU A 58 -4.70 3.27 5.32
N LEU A 59 -3.81 2.27 5.42
CA LEU A 59 -4.06 1.06 6.18
C LEU A 59 -4.27 1.35 7.68
N LEU A 60 -3.51 2.27 8.26
CA LEU A 60 -3.71 2.71 9.64
C LEU A 60 -5.08 3.40 9.83
N SER A 61 -5.51 4.20 8.85
CA SER A 61 -6.84 4.82 8.84
C SER A 61 -7.94 3.76 8.86
N TYR A 62 -7.81 2.72 8.04
CA TYR A 62 -8.74 1.60 7.99
C TYR A 62 -8.78 0.80 9.30
N GLN A 63 -7.61 0.55 9.90
CA GLN A 63 -7.54 -0.08 11.22
C GLN A 63 -8.25 0.75 12.29
N ASN A 64 -8.05 2.06 12.29
CA ASN A 64 -8.71 2.94 13.25
C ASN A 64 -10.23 2.99 13.03
N ALA A 65 -10.67 2.99 11.77
CA ALA A 65 -12.09 2.94 11.43
C ALA A 65 -12.75 1.66 11.94
N VAL A 66 -12.18 0.48 11.63
CA VAL A 66 -12.76 -0.79 12.05
C VAL A 66 -12.69 -0.97 13.57
N ARG A 67 -11.63 -0.47 14.24
CA ARG A 67 -11.52 -0.42 15.70
C ARG A 67 -12.66 0.41 16.29
N GLY A 68 -12.91 1.60 15.75
CA GLY A 68 -14.01 2.47 16.17
C GLY A 68 -15.37 1.79 16.01
N LEU A 69 -15.57 1.09 14.90
CA LEU A 69 -16.80 0.32 14.68
C LEU A 69 -16.96 -0.81 15.69
N GLY A 70 -15.87 -1.51 16.03
CA GLY A 70 -15.89 -2.58 17.06
C GLY A 70 -16.26 -2.09 18.48
N MET A 71 -16.19 -0.79 18.74
CA MET A 71 -16.60 -0.15 19.98
C MET A 71 -18.04 0.38 19.95
N VAL A 72 -18.80 0.16 18.87
CA VAL A 72 -20.22 0.53 18.79
C VAL A 72 -21.05 -0.45 19.62
N PRO A 73 -21.71 -0.02 20.71
CA PRO A 73 -22.39 -0.92 21.64
C PRO A 73 -23.52 -1.72 20.99
N GLU A 74 -24.21 -1.13 20.02
CA GLU A 74 -25.34 -1.73 19.31
C GLU A 74 -24.93 -3.02 18.57
N LEU A 75 -23.66 -3.15 18.15
CA LEU A 75 -23.19 -4.36 17.45
C LEU A 75 -23.12 -5.57 18.38
N SER A 76 -22.87 -5.34 19.67
CA SER A 76 -22.83 -6.40 20.70
C SER A 76 -24.17 -6.64 21.38
N ASP A 77 -25.13 -5.72 21.25
CA ASP A 77 -26.43 -5.83 21.90
C ASP A 77 -27.33 -6.83 21.18
N GLY A 78 -27.75 -7.90 21.88
CA GLY A 78 -28.67 -8.90 21.35
C GLY A 78 -30.09 -8.40 21.10
N ALA A 79 -30.49 -7.25 21.68
CA ALA A 79 -31.79 -6.64 21.44
C ALA A 79 -31.87 -5.87 20.13
N VAL A 80 -30.73 -5.47 19.56
CA VAL A 80 -30.68 -4.74 18.29
C VAL A 80 -30.85 -5.72 17.11
N PRO A 81 -31.83 -5.47 16.23
CA PRO A 81 -32.07 -6.31 15.06
C PRO A 81 -30.84 -6.39 14.13
N VAL A 82 -30.63 -7.55 13.48
CA VAL A 82 -29.52 -7.75 12.54
C VAL A 82 -29.53 -6.72 11.39
N THR A 83 -30.71 -6.36 10.89
CA THR A 83 -30.87 -5.33 9.84
C THR A 83 -30.35 -3.95 10.27
N GLU A 84 -30.52 -3.60 11.56
CA GLU A 84 -29.98 -2.35 12.09
C GLU A 84 -28.47 -2.41 12.26
N LYS A 85 -27.92 -3.55 12.72
CA LYS A 85 -26.49 -3.78 12.77
C LYS A 85 -25.86 -3.69 11.38
N GLU A 86 -26.48 -4.28 10.38
CA GLU A 86 -26.05 -4.19 8.98
C GLU A 86 -26.03 -2.73 8.50
N ARG A 87 -27.09 -1.97 8.78
CA ARG A 87 -27.16 -0.54 8.45
C ARG A 87 -26.04 0.28 9.11
N ILE A 88 -25.69 -0.02 10.35
CA ILE A 88 -24.57 0.62 11.06
C ILE A 88 -23.25 0.30 10.37
N VAL A 89 -22.99 -0.98 10.08
CA VAL A 89 -21.75 -1.44 9.43
C VAL A 89 -21.61 -0.84 8.03
N ASP A 90 -22.69 -0.82 7.24
CA ASP A 90 -22.72 -0.24 5.90
C ASP A 90 -22.49 1.28 5.93
N HIS A 91 -23.10 1.98 6.87
CA HIS A 91 -22.89 3.42 7.03
C HIS A 91 -21.41 3.73 7.35
N TRP A 92 -20.80 2.96 8.23
CA TRP A 92 -19.37 3.11 8.54
C TRP A 92 -18.51 2.76 7.32
N ALA A 93 -18.79 1.66 6.64
CA ALA A 93 -18.08 1.26 5.43
C ALA A 93 -18.09 2.38 4.38
N GLN A 94 -19.26 2.95 4.07
CA GLN A 94 -19.41 4.05 3.13
C GLN A 94 -18.67 5.31 3.60
N SER A 95 -18.74 5.64 4.89
CA SER A 95 -18.08 6.84 5.46
C SER A 95 -16.55 6.79 5.34
N TYR A 96 -15.98 5.61 5.32
CA TYR A 96 -14.53 5.40 5.17
C TYR A 96 -14.10 4.92 3.78
N GLY A 97 -15.01 4.97 2.80
CA GLY A 97 -14.71 4.58 1.42
C GLY A 97 -14.40 3.09 1.25
N MET A 98 -15.02 2.24 2.07
CA MET A 98 -14.91 0.79 1.95
C MET A 98 -15.95 0.25 0.97
N GLU A 99 -15.62 -0.83 0.30
CA GLU A 99 -16.55 -1.52 -0.59
C GLU A 99 -17.72 -2.11 0.20
N ARG A 100 -17.42 -2.76 1.32
CA ARG A 100 -18.40 -3.39 2.21
C ARG A 100 -17.84 -3.66 3.59
N GLY A 101 -18.73 -3.93 4.53
CA GLY A 101 -18.42 -4.45 5.85
C GLY A 101 -19.19 -5.73 6.16
N ASN A 102 -18.78 -6.45 7.19
CA ASN A 102 -19.48 -7.63 7.68
C ASN A 102 -19.31 -7.78 9.20
N LEU A 103 -20.26 -8.48 9.81
CA LEU A 103 -20.27 -8.76 11.25
C LEU A 103 -20.37 -10.27 11.47
N LEU A 104 -19.42 -10.81 12.22
CA LEU A 104 -19.29 -12.22 12.54
C LEU A 104 -19.58 -12.47 14.03
N ASP A 105 -20.24 -13.56 14.33
CA ASP A 105 -20.37 -14.07 15.70
C ASP A 105 -19.05 -14.73 16.17
N LEU A 106 -19.00 -15.16 17.42
CA LEU A 106 -17.82 -15.83 18.01
C LEU A 106 -17.49 -17.19 17.38
N SER A 107 -18.40 -17.77 16.62
CA SER A 107 -18.16 -18.99 15.82
C SER A 107 -17.55 -18.71 14.46
N GLY A 108 -17.43 -17.43 14.07
CA GLY A 108 -16.99 -17.00 12.76
C GLY A 108 -18.08 -17.02 11.70
N ARG A 109 -19.35 -17.15 12.10
CA ARG A 109 -20.48 -17.10 11.18
C ARG A 109 -20.93 -15.67 10.96
N SER A 110 -21.11 -15.27 9.71
CA SER A 110 -21.65 -13.96 9.35
C SER A 110 -23.12 -13.85 9.72
N LEU A 111 -23.48 -12.72 10.33
CA LEU A 111 -24.87 -12.36 10.59
C LEU A 111 -25.60 -11.82 9.34
N PHE A 112 -24.87 -11.40 8.31
CA PHE A 112 -25.43 -10.77 7.12
C PHE A 112 -25.56 -11.74 5.94
N ASP A 113 -24.51 -12.50 5.62
CA ASP A 113 -24.47 -13.42 4.48
C ASP A 113 -24.61 -14.91 4.88
N GLY A 114 -24.51 -15.23 6.17
CA GLY A 114 -24.64 -16.59 6.70
C GLY A 114 -23.44 -17.51 6.43
N ASN A 115 -22.38 -17.02 5.75
CA ASN A 115 -21.17 -17.79 5.48
C ASN A 115 -20.33 -17.96 6.74
N SER A 116 -19.49 -19.01 6.75
CA SER A 116 -18.50 -19.21 7.80
C SER A 116 -17.14 -18.65 7.39
N TYR A 117 -16.51 -17.93 8.31
CA TYR A 117 -15.18 -17.31 8.18
C TYR A 117 -14.24 -17.76 9.29
N SER A 118 -14.60 -18.80 10.05
CA SER A 118 -13.82 -19.32 11.17
C SER A 118 -12.42 -19.81 10.78
N ASP A 119 -12.23 -20.21 9.53
CA ASP A 119 -10.97 -20.63 8.92
C ASP A 119 -10.04 -19.45 8.54
N ARG A 120 -10.50 -18.22 8.63
CA ARG A 120 -9.75 -17.04 8.21
C ARG A 120 -8.83 -16.53 9.31
N ALA A 121 -7.56 -16.27 8.95
CA ALA A 121 -6.57 -15.78 9.90
C ALA A 121 -6.98 -14.47 10.57
N TYR A 122 -7.59 -13.53 9.81
CA TYR A 122 -8.07 -12.27 10.36
C TYR A 122 -9.19 -12.46 11.40
N PHE A 123 -10.07 -13.46 11.23
CA PHE A 123 -11.08 -13.79 12.24
C PHE A 123 -10.41 -14.35 13.51
N GLN A 124 -9.46 -15.28 13.34
CA GLN A 124 -8.77 -15.91 14.45
C GLN A 124 -7.95 -14.93 15.31
N GLN A 125 -7.39 -13.88 14.68
CA GLN A 125 -6.71 -12.80 15.39
C GLN A 125 -7.70 -11.85 16.06
N ALA A 126 -8.73 -11.42 15.34
CA ALA A 126 -9.69 -10.46 15.86
C ALA A 126 -10.51 -11.02 17.04
N VAL A 127 -10.88 -12.31 17.03
CA VAL A 127 -11.59 -12.93 18.16
C VAL A 127 -10.75 -12.98 19.43
N GLN A 128 -9.41 -12.87 19.31
CA GLN A 128 -8.49 -12.78 20.46
C GLN A 128 -8.29 -11.33 20.96
N GLY A 129 -8.96 -10.36 20.34
CA GLY A 129 -8.90 -8.97 20.77
C GLY A 129 -7.95 -8.10 19.95
N GLU A 130 -7.41 -8.59 18.83
CA GLU A 130 -6.44 -7.89 18.00
C GLU A 130 -7.10 -7.23 16.78
N VAL A 131 -6.69 -6.00 16.47
CA VAL A 131 -7.02 -5.36 15.18
C VAL A 131 -5.99 -5.80 14.15
N CYS A 132 -6.42 -6.33 13.03
CA CYS A 132 -5.52 -6.90 12.05
C CYS A 132 -5.91 -6.57 10.61
N ILE A 133 -4.93 -6.67 9.72
CA ILE A 133 -5.11 -6.62 8.26
C ILE A 133 -4.72 -7.98 7.72
N SER A 134 -5.57 -8.58 6.89
CA SER A 134 -5.25 -9.85 6.25
C SER A 134 -4.21 -9.66 5.14
N VAL A 135 -3.43 -10.70 4.86
CA VAL A 135 -2.79 -10.83 3.55
C VAL A 135 -3.89 -10.91 2.47
N PRO A 136 -3.58 -10.54 1.20
CA PRO A 136 -4.54 -10.69 0.12
C PRO A 136 -5.11 -12.12 0.07
N THR A 137 -6.41 -12.23 0.15
CA THR A 137 -7.12 -13.51 0.30
C THR A 137 -8.34 -13.53 -0.62
N LEU A 138 -8.66 -14.70 -1.19
CA LEU A 138 -9.87 -14.85 -2.01
C LEU A 138 -11.13 -14.60 -1.15
N SER A 139 -11.91 -13.61 -1.57
CA SER A 139 -13.19 -13.29 -0.97
C SER A 139 -14.19 -14.45 -1.15
N LYS A 140 -14.87 -14.84 -0.08
CA LYS A 140 -15.96 -15.83 -0.15
C LYS A 140 -17.24 -15.26 -0.80
N VAL A 141 -17.31 -13.94 -0.96
CA VAL A 141 -18.47 -13.24 -1.53
C VAL A 141 -18.29 -13.01 -3.03
N THR A 142 -17.14 -12.43 -3.45
CA THR A 142 -16.87 -12.06 -4.85
C THR A 142 -16.01 -13.10 -5.60
N GLY A 143 -15.22 -13.89 -4.88
CA GLY A 143 -14.21 -14.78 -5.48
C GLY A 143 -12.94 -14.07 -5.94
N GLU A 144 -12.83 -12.76 -5.68
CA GLU A 144 -11.69 -11.93 -6.05
C GLU A 144 -10.69 -11.79 -4.89
N LEU A 145 -9.46 -11.41 -5.23
CA LEU A 145 -8.41 -11.21 -4.24
C LEU A 145 -8.66 -9.88 -3.52
N SER A 146 -8.90 -9.93 -2.21
CA SER A 146 -9.21 -8.75 -1.40
C SER A 146 -8.44 -8.78 -0.08
N ILE A 147 -8.19 -7.60 0.47
CA ILE A 147 -7.67 -7.41 1.81
C ILE A 147 -8.85 -7.20 2.77
N MET A 148 -8.82 -7.81 3.93
CA MET A 148 -9.79 -7.60 5.00
C MET A 148 -9.11 -6.89 6.17
N VAL A 149 -9.76 -5.84 6.68
CA VAL A 149 -9.34 -5.14 7.89
C VAL A 149 -10.33 -5.47 8.97
N ALA A 150 -9.91 -6.20 10.00
CA ALA A 150 -10.78 -6.77 11.01
C ALA A 150 -10.46 -6.26 12.42
N ALA A 151 -11.50 -6.17 13.24
CA ALA A 151 -11.40 -5.81 14.67
C ALA A 151 -12.38 -6.62 15.51
N PRO A 152 -12.07 -6.80 16.81
CA PRO A 152 -13.03 -7.34 17.77
C PRO A 152 -14.23 -6.38 17.94
N VAL A 153 -15.41 -6.94 18.06
CA VAL A 153 -16.57 -6.24 18.60
C VAL A 153 -16.57 -6.41 20.11
N TRP A 154 -16.44 -5.31 20.81
CA TRP A 154 -16.38 -5.32 22.28
C TRP A 154 -17.76 -5.29 22.89
N LEU A 155 -17.99 -6.12 23.90
CA LEU A 155 -19.25 -6.14 24.65
C LEU A 155 -19.51 -4.75 25.26
N ASN A 156 -20.68 -4.19 24.96
CA ASN A 156 -21.10 -2.84 25.36
C ASN A 156 -20.11 -1.72 24.90
N GLY A 157 -19.31 -1.98 23.87
CA GLY A 157 -18.35 -1.02 23.33
C GLY A 157 -17.11 -0.75 24.19
N ILE A 158 -16.83 -1.60 25.20
CA ILE A 158 -15.71 -1.43 26.13
C ILE A 158 -14.47 -2.11 25.58
N GLU A 159 -13.55 -1.32 24.98
CA GLU A 159 -12.30 -1.81 24.43
C GLU A 159 -11.45 -2.53 25.47
N GLY A 160 -10.87 -3.69 25.11
CA GLY A 160 -10.08 -4.52 26.02
C GLY A 160 -10.93 -5.35 26.99
N GLY A 161 -12.25 -5.29 26.90
CA GLY A 161 -13.18 -6.10 27.67
C GLY A 161 -13.42 -7.48 27.04
N THR A 162 -14.67 -7.95 27.11
CA THR A 162 -15.08 -9.22 26.50
C THR A 162 -15.37 -9.03 25.03
N VAL A 163 -14.80 -9.88 24.16
CA VAL A 163 -15.12 -9.91 22.74
C VAL A 163 -16.49 -10.56 22.56
N ALA A 164 -17.39 -9.90 21.83
CA ALA A 164 -18.75 -10.34 21.51
C ALA A 164 -18.91 -10.83 20.08
N GLY A 165 -17.96 -10.51 19.20
CA GLY A 165 -17.94 -10.87 17.80
C GLY A 165 -16.75 -10.25 17.09
N VAL A 166 -16.75 -10.31 15.75
CA VAL A 166 -15.72 -9.70 14.92
C VAL A 166 -16.38 -8.90 13.80
N VAL A 167 -15.91 -7.68 13.58
CA VAL A 167 -16.30 -6.87 12.44
C VAL A 167 -15.12 -6.74 11.49
N TYR A 168 -15.39 -6.72 10.17
CA TYR A 168 -14.36 -6.45 9.19
C TYR A 168 -14.86 -5.57 8.07
N PHE A 169 -13.93 -4.82 7.46
CA PHE A 169 -14.12 -4.06 6.24
C PHE A 169 -13.33 -4.68 5.09
N VAL A 170 -13.84 -4.48 3.89
CA VAL A 170 -13.16 -4.78 2.62
C VAL A 170 -12.93 -3.46 1.90
N PRO A 171 -11.67 -2.98 1.77
CA PRO A 171 -11.33 -1.82 0.95
C PRO A 171 -11.69 -2.08 -0.52
N HIS A 172 -11.90 -1.00 -1.30
CA HIS A 172 -12.09 -1.13 -2.74
C HIS A 172 -10.89 -1.80 -3.39
N GLU A 173 -11.12 -2.63 -4.40
CA GLU A 173 -10.09 -3.35 -5.16
C GLU A 173 -9.07 -2.40 -5.79
N THR A 174 -9.53 -1.21 -6.20
CA THR A 174 -8.68 -0.17 -6.81
C THR A 174 -7.70 0.48 -5.84
N PHE A 175 -7.92 0.33 -4.54
CA PHE A 175 -7.10 1.00 -3.50
C PHE A 175 -5.59 0.81 -3.71
N LEU A 176 -5.13 -0.43 -3.88
CA LEU A 176 -3.71 -0.70 -4.13
C LEU A 176 -3.28 -0.28 -5.54
N ASN A 177 -4.15 -0.48 -6.53
CA ASN A 177 -3.88 -0.08 -7.91
C ASN A 177 -3.74 1.44 -8.04
N ASP A 178 -4.63 2.21 -7.40
CA ASP A 178 -4.58 3.68 -7.42
C ASP A 178 -3.27 4.21 -6.84
N ILE A 179 -2.74 3.56 -5.80
CA ILE A 179 -1.43 3.91 -5.24
C ILE A 179 -0.31 3.52 -6.20
N MET A 180 -0.34 2.31 -6.76
CA MET A 180 0.67 1.82 -7.70
C MET A 180 0.71 2.66 -8.97
N GLU A 181 -0.43 3.07 -9.51
CA GLU A 181 -0.53 3.98 -10.66
C GLU A 181 0.02 5.38 -10.36
N SER A 182 -0.08 5.84 -9.10
CA SER A 182 0.49 7.12 -8.69
C SER A 182 2.03 7.14 -8.68
N ILE A 183 2.68 5.96 -8.75
CA ILE A 183 4.14 5.79 -8.81
C ILE A 183 4.60 5.69 -10.28
N HIS A 184 4.13 6.59 -11.13
CA HIS A 184 4.54 6.60 -12.54
C HIS A 184 5.91 7.26 -12.68
N ILE A 185 6.95 6.48 -13.03
CA ILE A 185 8.33 6.96 -13.19
C ILE A 185 8.67 7.11 -14.68
N SER A 186 8.11 6.26 -15.54
CA SER A 186 8.22 6.32 -16.99
C SER A 186 7.13 5.49 -17.66
N GLU A 187 6.87 5.69 -18.97
CA GLU A 187 5.86 4.95 -19.74
C GLU A 187 6.01 3.42 -19.69
N ASN A 188 7.21 2.92 -19.37
CA ASN A 188 7.52 1.50 -19.28
C ASN A 188 7.92 1.05 -17.86
N SER A 189 7.68 1.86 -16.83
CA SER A 189 7.96 1.48 -15.44
C SER A 189 6.75 0.79 -14.84
N GLY A 190 7.00 -0.32 -14.13
CA GLY A 190 6.03 -0.99 -13.28
C GLY A 190 6.48 -0.93 -11.82
N ALA A 191 5.54 -0.77 -10.91
CA ALA A 191 5.78 -0.94 -9.48
C ALA A 191 5.07 -2.22 -9.03
N TYR A 192 5.63 -2.92 -8.06
CA TYR A 192 5.02 -4.07 -7.42
C TYR A 192 5.27 -4.01 -5.91
N MET A 193 4.37 -4.61 -5.17
CA MET A 193 4.43 -4.66 -3.72
C MET A 193 4.69 -6.10 -3.28
N ILE A 194 5.62 -6.25 -2.34
CA ILE A 194 5.92 -7.55 -1.73
C ILE A 194 5.63 -7.44 -0.23
N ASP A 195 5.22 -8.55 0.37
CA ASP A 195 5.07 -8.64 1.81
C ASP A 195 6.42 -8.95 2.50
N SER A 196 6.39 -9.11 3.82
CA SER A 196 7.60 -9.40 4.61
C SER A 196 8.23 -10.76 4.31
N THR A 197 7.59 -11.60 3.51
CA THR A 197 8.08 -12.93 3.11
C THR A 197 8.69 -12.94 1.70
N GLY A 198 8.50 -11.87 0.90
CA GLY A 198 9.08 -11.67 -0.43
C GLY A 198 8.22 -12.15 -1.57
#